data_8f19ef0e2ec39083a3252ee70ec1b074
#
_entry.id   8f19ef0e2ec39083a3252ee70ec1b074
#
_cell.length_a   1.000
_cell.length_b   1.000
_cell.length_c   1.000
_cell.angle_alpha   90.00
_cell.angle_beta   90.00
_cell.angle_gamma   90.00
#
_symmetry.space_group_name_H-M   'P 1'
#
loop_
_entity.id
_entity.type
_entity.pdbx_description
1 polymer ?
#
loop_
_entity_poly.entity_id
_entity_poly.type
_entity_poly.pdbx_seq_one_letter_code
_entity_poly.pdbx_strand_id
1 'polypeptide(L)'
;MILKNFGKSMKIEKPINYDPSEFYCSTSSINCPESEKALWSPDQMMNYGKLPNDKIMINWPIYGNDYYSNLLEMNEDQRKVVFKKAKEKSMRYLYYIQNELGFDNYSISDEEYDTKDNFPLIPYYREARRIIGVTTFSLNYIKKPYDQINPLYRTGVLVGDYPVDHHHDAHPNKKSLPQLSFYPIPSYTLPIGSIISKKNPNFLVAEKSISVSNLVNGTTRLQPIVLQIGQIAGLIASEAVNKNI
;
A
#
# COMPACT_ATOMS: atom_id res chain seq x y z
N MET A 1 -3.40 8.48 -6.73
CA MET A 1 -4.28 9.48 -7.38
C MET A 1 -5.30 8.79 -8.27
N ILE A 2 -6.48 9.37 -8.43
CA ILE A 2 -7.49 8.88 -9.37
C ILE A 2 -7.55 9.85 -10.54
N LEU A 3 -7.40 9.33 -11.75
CA LEU A 3 -7.50 10.05 -13.00
C LEU A 3 -8.84 9.76 -13.68
N LYS A 4 -9.35 10.71 -14.45
CA LYS A 4 -10.53 10.58 -15.29
C LYS A 4 -10.15 10.89 -16.74
N ASN A 5 -10.70 10.15 -17.67
CA ASN A 5 -10.62 10.46 -19.10
C ASN A 5 -11.65 11.53 -19.45
N PHE A 6 -11.20 12.69 -19.90
CA PHE A 6 -12.08 13.80 -20.29
C PHE A 6 -12.42 13.81 -21.79
N GLY A 7 -11.89 12.86 -22.57
CA GLY A 7 -12.11 12.79 -24.02
C GLY A 7 -11.48 13.95 -24.84
N LYS A 8 -10.73 14.82 -24.20
CA LYS A 8 -10.00 15.96 -24.78
C LYS A 8 -8.71 16.18 -24.01
N SER A 9 -7.76 16.90 -24.61
CA SER A 9 -6.50 17.23 -23.93
C SER A 9 -6.75 18.05 -22.66
N MET A 10 -6.19 17.57 -21.55
CA MET A 10 -6.28 18.14 -20.20
C MET A 10 -4.88 18.38 -19.62
N LYS A 11 -3.91 18.71 -20.47
CA LYS A 11 -2.53 18.95 -20.04
C LYS A 11 -2.46 20.01 -18.95
N ILE A 12 -1.78 19.65 -17.86
CA ILE A 12 -1.48 20.59 -16.79
C ILE A 12 -0.22 21.40 -17.15
N GLU A 13 -0.06 22.56 -16.50
CA GLU A 13 1.19 23.31 -16.58
C GLU A 13 2.34 22.48 -16.01
N LYS A 14 3.55 22.73 -16.56
CA LYS A 14 4.76 22.04 -16.10
C LYS A 14 5.03 22.34 -14.64
N PRO A 15 5.01 21.30 -13.74
CA PRO A 15 5.26 21.52 -12.33
C PRO A 15 6.68 22.03 -12.05
N ILE A 16 6.84 22.82 -11.01
CA ILE A 16 8.14 23.27 -10.52
C ILE A 16 8.99 22.04 -10.15
N ASN A 17 10.27 22.07 -10.50
CA ASN A 17 11.23 20.97 -10.26
C ASN A 17 10.84 19.65 -10.94
N TYR A 18 10.15 19.71 -12.09
CA TYR A 18 9.89 18.52 -12.89
C TYR A 18 11.18 18.01 -13.54
N ASP A 19 11.47 16.75 -13.26
CA ASP A 19 12.52 15.97 -13.90
C ASP A 19 11.94 14.64 -14.37
N PRO A 20 11.89 14.36 -15.69
CA PRO A 20 11.34 13.10 -16.20
C PRO A 20 12.10 11.87 -15.71
N SER A 21 13.38 12.01 -15.36
CA SER A 21 14.21 10.91 -14.87
C SER A 21 13.67 10.31 -13.56
N GLU A 22 12.92 11.09 -12.77
CA GLU A 22 12.23 10.61 -11.54
C GLU A 22 11.26 9.46 -11.85
N PHE A 23 10.77 9.36 -13.11
CA PHE A 23 9.69 8.46 -13.50
C PHE A 23 10.04 7.44 -14.58
N TYR A 24 11.26 7.43 -15.10
CA TYR A 24 11.64 6.53 -16.18
C TYR A 24 11.37 5.06 -15.88
N CYS A 25 11.47 4.63 -14.63
CA CYS A 25 11.24 3.26 -14.21
C CYS A 25 9.80 2.98 -13.74
N SER A 26 8.87 3.92 -13.88
CA SER A 26 7.47 3.70 -13.52
C SER A 26 6.73 2.76 -14.48
N THR A 27 7.22 2.68 -15.72
CA THR A 27 6.77 1.75 -16.75
C THR A 27 7.98 1.24 -17.53
N SER A 28 7.77 0.30 -18.46
CA SER A 28 8.84 -0.12 -19.36
C SER A 28 9.30 1.08 -20.22
N SER A 29 10.52 1.52 -20.00
CA SER A 29 11.11 2.66 -20.69
C SER A 29 12.55 2.32 -21.09
N ILE A 30 12.97 2.80 -22.27
CA ILE A 30 14.36 2.67 -22.73
C ILE A 30 15.34 3.45 -21.84
N ASN A 31 14.84 4.46 -21.14
CA ASN A 31 15.64 5.32 -20.26
C ASN A 31 15.79 4.75 -18.85
N CYS A 32 15.04 3.68 -18.50
CA CYS A 32 15.21 3.03 -17.20
C CYS A 32 16.39 2.04 -17.27
N PRO A 33 17.30 2.05 -16.27
CA PRO A 33 18.35 1.05 -16.16
C PRO A 33 17.79 -0.38 -16.14
N GLU A 34 18.44 -1.33 -16.82
CA GLU A 34 17.98 -2.73 -16.89
C GLU A 34 17.73 -3.37 -15.52
N SER A 35 18.55 -3.01 -14.51
CA SER A 35 18.42 -3.52 -13.14
C SER A 35 17.14 -3.05 -12.41
N GLU A 36 16.49 -2.01 -12.91
CA GLU A 36 15.30 -1.39 -12.29
C GLU A 36 14.09 -1.38 -13.24
N LYS A 37 14.23 -1.98 -14.42
CA LYS A 37 13.24 -1.92 -15.50
C LYS A 37 11.88 -2.49 -15.07
N ALA A 38 10.86 -1.68 -15.17
CA ALA A 38 9.49 -2.12 -15.01
C ALA A 38 9.09 -3.07 -16.15
N LEU A 39 8.39 -4.15 -15.79
CA LEU A 39 7.94 -5.15 -16.76
C LEU A 39 6.73 -4.71 -17.58
N TRP A 40 5.99 -3.71 -17.12
CA TRP A 40 4.70 -3.31 -17.68
C TRP A 40 4.80 -2.08 -18.57
N SER A 41 4.09 -2.14 -19.69
CA SER A 41 3.98 -0.99 -20.61
C SER A 41 3.13 0.12 -19.99
N PRO A 42 3.20 1.36 -20.54
CA PRO A 42 2.30 2.45 -20.14
C PRO A 42 0.82 2.07 -20.26
N ASP A 43 0.43 1.37 -21.33
CA ASP A 43 -0.96 0.90 -21.51
C ASP A 43 -1.39 -0.11 -20.45
N GLN A 44 -0.52 -1.05 -20.08
CA GLN A 44 -0.78 -2.00 -18.99
C GLN A 44 -0.97 -1.28 -17.65
N MET A 45 -0.15 -0.27 -17.36
CA MET A 45 -0.29 0.56 -16.16
C MET A 45 -1.66 1.25 -16.13
N MET A 46 -2.06 1.87 -17.22
CA MET A 46 -3.34 2.58 -17.32
C MET A 46 -4.53 1.62 -17.26
N ASN A 47 -4.40 0.40 -17.78
CA ASN A 47 -5.47 -0.60 -17.72
C ASN A 47 -5.58 -1.30 -16.37
N TYR A 48 -4.49 -1.43 -15.62
CA TYR A 48 -4.48 -2.13 -14.32
C TYR A 48 -5.42 -1.49 -13.29
N GLY A 49 -5.39 -0.16 -13.19
CA GLY A 49 -6.18 0.59 -12.20
C GLY A 49 -7.56 1.02 -12.68
N LYS A 50 -8.11 0.38 -13.69
CA LYS A 50 -9.39 0.77 -14.32
C LYS A 50 -10.55 0.73 -13.31
N LEU A 51 -11.31 1.80 -13.28
CA LEU A 51 -12.50 1.99 -12.46
C LEU A 51 -13.70 2.29 -13.36
N PRO A 52 -14.95 2.16 -12.86
CA PRO A 52 -16.14 2.64 -13.58
C PRO A 52 -16.04 4.13 -13.96
N ASN A 53 -16.83 4.54 -14.96
CA ASN A 53 -16.97 5.93 -15.40
C ASN A 53 -15.66 6.54 -15.94
N ASP A 54 -14.94 5.77 -16.75
CA ASP A 54 -13.70 6.17 -17.42
C ASP A 54 -12.60 6.71 -16.50
N LYS A 55 -12.55 6.16 -15.28
CA LYS A 55 -11.55 6.51 -14.26
C LYS A 55 -10.47 5.46 -14.14
N ILE A 56 -9.33 5.87 -13.62
CA ILE A 56 -8.17 5.01 -13.38
C ILE A 56 -7.55 5.38 -12.04
N MET A 57 -7.30 4.39 -11.20
CA MET A 57 -6.51 4.55 -9.99
C MET A 57 -5.04 4.25 -10.27
N ILE A 58 -4.19 5.25 -10.17
CA ILE A 58 -2.74 5.07 -10.24
C ILE A 58 -2.23 4.73 -8.83
N ASN A 59 -1.96 3.45 -8.58
CA ASN A 59 -1.61 2.97 -7.24
C ASN A 59 -0.37 2.08 -7.15
N TRP A 60 0.09 1.48 -8.25
CA TRP A 60 1.13 0.47 -8.15
C TRP A 60 2.51 0.87 -8.65
N PRO A 61 2.73 1.83 -9.55
CA PRO A 61 4.08 2.12 -10.06
C PRO A 61 5.00 2.58 -8.93
N ILE A 62 5.97 1.76 -8.58
CA ILE A 62 6.94 2.02 -7.48
C ILE A 62 7.68 3.34 -7.72
N TYR A 63 8.13 3.56 -8.96
CA TYR A 63 8.80 4.79 -9.38
C TYR A 63 7.82 5.84 -9.96
N GLY A 64 6.53 5.71 -9.69
CA GLY A 64 5.50 6.67 -10.05
C GLY A 64 5.20 7.65 -8.92
N ASN A 65 3.95 7.58 -8.41
CA ASN A 65 3.48 8.45 -7.34
C ASN A 65 3.69 7.89 -5.92
N ASP A 66 4.43 6.79 -5.76
CA ASP A 66 4.87 6.32 -4.45
C ASP A 66 5.77 7.37 -3.79
N TYR A 67 5.51 7.67 -2.53
CA TYR A 67 6.27 8.63 -1.74
C TYR A 67 6.71 8.00 -0.42
N TYR A 68 8.00 7.74 -0.26
CA TYR A 68 8.56 7.21 0.97
C TYR A 68 8.64 8.30 2.04
N SER A 69 8.10 8.02 3.22
CA SER A 69 8.29 8.86 4.41
C SER A 69 8.01 8.09 5.69
N ASN A 70 8.82 8.31 6.72
CA ASN A 70 8.55 7.82 8.06
C ASN A 70 7.72 8.85 8.83
N LEU A 71 6.41 8.68 8.90
CA LEU A 71 5.48 9.61 9.56
C LEU A 71 5.30 9.32 11.06
N LEU A 72 5.86 8.21 11.57
CA LEU A 72 5.51 7.69 12.89
C LEU A 72 5.83 8.67 14.03
N GLU A 73 6.98 9.34 13.94
CA GLU A 73 7.47 10.27 14.97
C GLU A 73 7.24 11.75 14.61
N MET A 74 6.59 12.02 13.48
CA MET A 74 6.33 13.39 13.03
C MET A 74 5.13 14.00 13.75
N ASN A 75 5.25 15.28 14.10
CA ASN A 75 4.13 16.10 14.54
C ASN A 75 3.22 16.49 13.35
N GLU A 76 2.11 17.17 13.64
CA GLU A 76 1.11 17.51 12.61
C GLU A 76 1.68 18.40 11.49
N ASP A 77 2.47 19.42 11.84
CA ASP A 77 3.02 20.36 10.85
C ASP A 77 4.06 19.69 9.96
N GLN A 78 4.88 18.81 10.51
CA GLN A 78 5.80 17.99 9.74
C GLN A 78 5.06 17.08 8.76
N ARG A 79 3.96 16.45 9.19
CA ARG A 79 3.11 15.62 8.31
C ARG A 79 2.47 16.43 7.18
N LYS A 80 1.98 17.64 7.46
CA LYS A 80 1.44 18.55 6.43
C LYS A 80 2.47 18.83 5.34
N VAL A 81 3.73 19.09 5.72
CA VAL A 81 4.83 19.30 4.76
C VAL A 81 5.05 18.05 3.90
N VAL A 82 5.06 16.87 4.51
CA VAL A 82 5.23 15.60 3.79
C VAL A 82 4.08 15.36 2.83
N PHE A 83 2.83 15.58 3.25
CA PHE A 83 1.65 15.41 2.39
C PHE A 83 1.66 16.36 1.20
N LYS A 84 2.07 17.61 1.41
CA LYS A 84 2.26 18.57 0.32
C LYS A 84 3.26 18.06 -0.70
N LYS A 85 4.44 17.60 -0.26
CA LYS A 85 5.48 17.03 -1.14
C LYS A 85 5.00 15.78 -1.89
N ALA A 86 4.23 14.93 -1.24
CA ALA A 86 3.65 13.74 -1.88
C ALA A 86 2.64 14.11 -2.98
N LYS A 87 1.79 15.13 -2.74
CA LYS A 87 0.90 15.68 -3.77
C LYS A 87 1.69 16.31 -4.92
N GLU A 88 2.72 17.10 -4.63
CA GLU A 88 3.60 17.69 -5.64
C GLU A 88 4.27 16.61 -6.51
N LYS A 89 4.73 15.50 -5.91
CA LYS A 89 5.23 14.35 -6.66
C LYS A 89 4.14 13.74 -7.56
N SER A 90 2.94 13.55 -7.03
CA SER A 90 1.81 13.02 -7.82
C SER A 90 1.48 13.92 -9.02
N MET A 91 1.56 15.25 -8.86
CA MET A 91 1.35 16.19 -9.95
C MET A 91 2.47 16.15 -11.00
N ARG A 92 3.74 15.98 -10.57
CA ARG A 92 4.84 15.77 -11.52
C ARG A 92 4.67 14.45 -12.29
N TYR A 93 4.18 13.41 -11.62
CA TYR A 93 3.89 12.15 -12.28
C TYR A 93 2.71 12.24 -13.26
N LEU A 94 1.67 13.00 -12.93
CA LEU A 94 0.58 13.28 -13.86
C LEU A 94 1.12 14.01 -15.12
N TYR A 95 1.98 15.00 -14.93
CA TYR A 95 2.61 15.70 -16.06
C TYR A 95 3.40 14.73 -16.93
N TYR A 96 4.15 13.80 -16.33
CA TYR A 96 4.88 12.73 -17.03
C TYR A 96 3.93 11.82 -17.83
N ILE A 97 2.83 11.37 -17.21
CA ILE A 97 1.79 10.56 -17.88
C ILE A 97 1.22 11.28 -19.10
N GLN A 98 0.96 12.58 -18.99
CA GLN A 98 0.37 13.38 -20.05
C GLN A 98 1.34 13.70 -21.20
N ASN A 99 2.60 13.99 -20.90
CA ASN A 99 3.53 14.55 -21.87
C ASN A 99 4.56 13.54 -22.37
N GLU A 100 5.00 12.60 -21.54
CA GLU A 100 6.01 11.60 -21.92
C GLU A 100 5.36 10.26 -22.32
N LEU A 101 4.25 9.88 -21.66
CA LEU A 101 3.53 8.64 -21.99
C LEU A 101 2.37 8.85 -22.96
N GLY A 102 1.99 10.10 -23.28
CA GLY A 102 1.01 10.43 -24.31
C GLY A 102 -0.47 10.35 -23.89
N PHE A 103 -0.77 10.19 -22.58
CA PHE A 103 -2.16 10.13 -22.08
C PHE A 103 -2.67 11.53 -21.68
N ASP A 104 -2.64 12.47 -22.59
CA ASP A 104 -2.97 13.87 -22.31
C ASP A 104 -4.46 14.15 -22.09
N ASN A 105 -5.32 13.20 -22.41
CA ASN A 105 -6.76 13.23 -22.16
C ASN A 105 -7.15 12.82 -20.74
N TYR A 106 -6.19 12.40 -19.91
CA TYR A 106 -6.41 12.09 -18.50
C TYR A 106 -5.94 13.23 -17.60
N SER A 107 -6.72 13.53 -16.57
CA SER A 107 -6.35 14.46 -15.49
C SER A 107 -6.93 14.00 -14.16
N ILE A 108 -6.64 14.69 -13.06
CA ILE A 108 -7.20 14.37 -11.74
C ILE A 108 -8.74 14.37 -11.84
N SER A 109 -9.36 13.30 -11.35
CA SER A 109 -10.83 13.21 -11.29
C SER A 109 -11.39 14.28 -10.37
N ASP A 110 -12.39 15.00 -10.84
CA ASP A 110 -13.11 16.05 -10.12
C ASP A 110 -14.35 15.52 -9.38
N GLU A 111 -14.58 14.21 -9.39
CA GLU A 111 -15.78 13.56 -8.86
C GLU A 111 -15.50 12.63 -7.67
N GLU A 112 -14.23 12.41 -7.29
CA GLU A 112 -13.89 11.38 -6.31
C GLU A 112 -13.77 11.91 -4.87
N TYR A 113 -13.31 13.14 -4.73
CA TYR A 113 -13.03 13.73 -3.41
C TYR A 113 -13.58 15.14 -3.35
N ASP A 114 -14.41 15.41 -2.33
CA ASP A 114 -14.90 16.75 -2.04
C ASP A 114 -13.80 17.60 -1.36
N THR A 115 -12.76 17.90 -2.12
CA THR A 115 -11.62 18.71 -1.70
C THR A 115 -11.24 19.68 -2.81
N LYS A 116 -10.65 20.82 -2.44
CA LYS A 116 -10.28 21.87 -3.42
C LYS A 116 -9.28 21.42 -4.48
N ASP A 117 -8.45 20.43 -4.17
CA ASP A 117 -7.39 19.94 -5.05
C ASP A 117 -7.71 18.55 -5.64
N ASN A 118 -8.91 18.03 -5.39
CA ASN A 118 -9.36 16.72 -5.83
C ASN A 118 -8.44 15.56 -5.40
N PHE A 119 -7.70 15.74 -4.31
CA PHE A 119 -6.96 14.69 -3.63
C PHE A 119 -7.68 14.25 -2.35
N PRO A 120 -7.48 13.02 -1.89
CA PRO A 120 -8.05 12.58 -0.61
C PRO A 120 -7.49 13.42 0.54
N LEU A 121 -8.29 13.62 1.59
CA LEU A 121 -7.86 14.31 2.83
C LEU A 121 -6.68 13.59 3.50
N ILE A 122 -6.70 12.25 3.45
CA ILE A 122 -5.66 11.38 4.01
C ILE A 122 -5.09 10.53 2.88
N PRO A 123 -3.76 10.52 2.68
CA PRO A 123 -3.15 9.65 1.69
C PRO A 123 -3.29 8.18 2.08
N TYR A 124 -3.24 7.30 1.11
CA TYR A 124 -3.16 5.86 1.38
C TYR A 124 -1.81 5.51 1.99
N TYR A 125 -1.86 4.85 3.15
CA TYR A 125 -0.67 4.32 3.82
C TYR A 125 -0.57 2.81 3.59
N ARG A 126 0.57 2.34 3.10
CA ARG A 126 0.84 0.89 3.03
C ARG A 126 1.18 0.31 4.37
N GLU A 127 1.85 1.08 5.22
CA GLU A 127 2.30 0.65 6.55
C GLU A 127 1.98 1.70 7.60
N ALA A 128 1.72 1.22 8.82
CA ALA A 128 1.43 2.05 9.98
C ALA A 128 2.06 1.43 11.23
N ARG A 129 1.83 2.03 12.41
CA ARG A 129 2.14 1.38 13.69
C ARG A 129 1.36 0.08 13.80
N ARG A 130 2.02 -0.94 14.29
CA ARG A 130 1.42 -2.24 14.59
C ARG A 130 1.35 -2.42 16.09
N ILE A 131 0.30 -3.09 16.58
CA ILE A 131 0.22 -3.44 18.00
C ILE A 131 1.26 -4.51 18.35
N ILE A 132 1.56 -4.62 19.63
CA ILE A 132 2.17 -5.82 20.21
C ILE A 132 1.01 -6.73 20.63
N GLY A 133 0.73 -7.74 19.81
CA GLY A 133 -0.33 -8.70 20.06
C GLY A 133 0.08 -9.82 21.03
N VAL A 134 -0.87 -10.66 21.40
CA VAL A 134 -0.62 -11.91 22.11
C VAL A 134 0.39 -12.76 21.34
N THR A 135 0.33 -12.69 20.02
CA THR A 135 1.26 -13.32 19.09
C THR A 135 1.73 -12.31 18.04
N THR A 136 3.02 -12.33 17.71
CA THR A 136 3.55 -11.64 16.53
C THR A 136 3.73 -12.64 15.40
N PHE A 137 2.92 -12.53 14.36
CA PHE A 137 2.98 -13.43 13.21
C PHE A 137 4.10 -13.04 12.26
N SER A 138 5.04 -13.94 12.05
CA SER A 138 6.22 -13.71 11.21
C SER A 138 6.26 -14.66 10.02
N LEU A 139 7.15 -14.37 9.06
CA LEU A 139 7.32 -15.16 7.84
C LEU A 139 7.67 -16.63 8.12
N ASN A 140 8.35 -16.91 9.23
CA ASN A 140 8.70 -18.29 9.60
C ASN A 140 7.44 -19.13 9.86
N TYR A 141 6.39 -18.57 10.44
CA TYR A 141 5.11 -19.27 10.64
C TYR A 141 4.38 -19.55 9.32
N ILE A 142 4.63 -18.77 8.28
CA ILE A 142 4.06 -19.01 6.95
C ILE A 142 4.83 -20.06 6.20
N LYS A 143 6.16 -19.94 6.16
CA LYS A 143 7.03 -20.84 5.35
C LYS A 143 7.23 -22.21 5.99
N LYS A 144 7.21 -22.29 7.32
CA LYS A 144 7.49 -23.51 8.09
C LYS A 144 6.54 -23.62 9.28
N PRO A 145 5.22 -23.69 9.05
CA PRO A 145 4.22 -23.62 10.11
C PRO A 145 4.32 -24.79 11.11
N TYR A 146 4.82 -25.95 10.67
CA TYR A 146 4.93 -27.16 11.50
C TYR A 146 6.26 -27.28 12.25
N ASP A 147 7.28 -26.52 11.84
CA ASP A 147 8.64 -26.58 12.42
C ASP A 147 8.80 -25.57 13.59
N GLN A 148 7.73 -24.88 13.99
CA GLN A 148 7.81 -23.89 15.06
C GLN A 148 7.61 -24.55 16.44
N ILE A 149 8.38 -24.11 17.45
CA ILE A 149 8.25 -24.57 18.85
C ILE A 149 6.80 -24.36 19.35
N ASN A 150 6.21 -23.23 18.99
CA ASN A 150 4.81 -22.89 19.33
C ASN A 150 4.03 -22.71 18.00
N PRO A 151 3.51 -23.77 17.39
CA PRO A 151 2.83 -23.69 16.12
C PRO A 151 1.50 -22.90 16.24
N LEU A 152 1.24 -22.03 15.30
CA LEU A 152 0.09 -21.11 15.30
C LEU A 152 -1.04 -21.52 14.34
N TYR A 153 -0.84 -22.54 13.51
CA TYR A 153 -1.81 -22.93 12.48
C TYR A 153 -3.18 -23.33 13.04
N ARG A 154 -3.24 -23.83 14.28
CA ARG A 154 -4.50 -24.19 14.96
C ARG A 154 -5.27 -22.97 15.50
N THR A 155 -4.66 -21.80 15.51
CA THR A 155 -5.28 -20.56 15.99
C THR A 155 -5.65 -19.63 14.84
N GLY A 156 -5.61 -20.15 13.61
CA GLY A 156 -5.94 -19.40 12.40
C GLY A 156 -7.41 -19.05 12.33
N VAL A 157 -7.72 -17.80 12.05
CA VAL A 157 -9.10 -17.27 11.99
C VAL A 157 -9.50 -16.72 10.64
N LEU A 158 -8.53 -16.53 9.75
CA LEU A 158 -8.76 -16.12 8.35
C LEU A 158 -7.65 -16.67 7.46
N VAL A 159 -7.86 -16.61 6.14
CA VAL A 159 -6.91 -17.09 5.13
C VAL A 159 -6.33 -15.91 4.36
N GLY A 160 -5.02 -15.94 4.17
CA GLY A 160 -4.29 -15.05 3.27
C GLY A 160 -3.59 -15.84 2.16
N ASP A 161 -3.61 -15.29 0.96
CA ASP A 161 -2.96 -15.84 -0.23
C ASP A 161 -2.46 -14.70 -1.13
N TYR A 162 -1.34 -14.11 -0.77
CA TYR A 162 -0.71 -13.05 -1.53
C TYR A 162 0.79 -13.05 -1.25
N PRO A 163 1.64 -12.84 -2.24
CA PRO A 163 3.09 -12.75 -2.04
C PRO A 163 3.45 -11.60 -1.09
N VAL A 164 4.63 -11.66 -0.49
CA VAL A 164 5.18 -10.52 0.23
C VAL A 164 5.47 -9.43 -0.77
N ASP A 165 4.84 -8.28 -0.62
CA ASP A 165 4.98 -7.13 -1.50
C ASP A 165 5.38 -5.90 -0.70
N HIS A 166 6.63 -5.46 -0.89
CA HIS A 166 7.19 -4.27 -0.27
C HIS A 166 7.71 -3.29 -1.33
N HIS A 167 7.46 -2.01 -1.10
CA HIS A 167 7.90 -0.90 -1.93
C HIS A 167 9.07 -0.19 -1.26
N HIS A 168 10.28 -0.76 -1.37
CA HIS A 168 11.49 -0.22 -0.73
C HIS A 168 12.36 0.66 -1.63
N ASP A 169 12.05 0.74 -2.91
CA ASP A 169 12.97 1.30 -3.90
C ASP A 169 13.30 2.77 -3.66
N ALA A 170 12.39 3.52 -3.06
CA ALA A 170 12.63 4.89 -2.64
C ALA A 170 13.21 5.03 -1.21
N HIS A 171 13.49 3.90 -0.51
CA HIS A 171 14.06 3.96 0.83
C HIS A 171 15.53 4.40 0.78
N PRO A 172 15.98 5.34 1.64
CA PRO A 172 17.38 5.82 1.64
C PRO A 172 18.42 4.70 1.77
N ASN A 173 18.09 3.65 2.52
CA ASN A 173 18.94 2.49 2.75
C ASN A 173 18.49 1.25 1.97
N LYS A 174 17.92 1.41 0.76
CA LYS A 174 17.37 0.30 -0.03
C LYS A 174 18.35 -0.86 -0.23
N LYS A 175 19.64 -0.55 -0.34
CA LYS A 175 20.71 -1.57 -0.53
C LYS A 175 20.88 -2.52 0.65
N SER A 176 20.48 -2.12 1.86
CA SER A 176 20.56 -2.95 3.07
C SER A 176 19.27 -3.71 3.36
N LEU A 177 18.21 -3.44 2.60
CA LEU A 177 16.93 -4.11 2.74
C LEU A 177 16.84 -5.31 1.79
N PRO A 178 16.15 -6.39 2.19
CA PRO A 178 15.93 -7.51 1.30
C PRO A 178 15.04 -7.10 0.12
N GLN A 179 15.38 -7.56 -1.09
CA GLN A 179 14.55 -7.39 -2.28
C GLN A 179 13.35 -8.34 -2.18
N LEU A 180 12.20 -7.82 -1.75
CA LEU A 180 10.99 -8.59 -1.46
C LEU A 180 9.75 -8.06 -2.19
N SER A 181 9.94 -7.52 -3.40
CA SER A 181 8.83 -7.24 -4.30
C SER A 181 8.29 -8.55 -4.84
N PHE A 182 7.03 -8.85 -4.59
CA PHE A 182 6.36 -10.07 -5.04
C PHE A 182 7.11 -11.37 -4.69
N TYR A 183 7.68 -11.45 -3.49
CA TYR A 183 8.31 -12.66 -3.00
C TYR A 183 7.24 -13.72 -2.71
N PRO A 184 7.25 -14.88 -3.42
CA PRO A 184 6.21 -15.90 -3.31
C PRO A 184 6.25 -16.58 -1.94
N ILE A 185 5.08 -16.78 -1.37
CA ILE A 185 4.85 -17.52 -0.14
C ILE A 185 3.63 -18.43 -0.30
N PRO A 186 3.55 -19.55 0.45
CA PRO A 186 2.34 -20.35 0.47
C PRO A 186 1.17 -19.59 1.11
N SER A 187 -0.06 -20.00 0.79
CA SER A 187 -1.27 -19.59 1.50
C SER A 187 -1.11 -19.87 2.99
N TYR A 188 -1.67 -19.01 3.83
CA TYR A 188 -1.49 -19.07 5.28
C TYR A 188 -2.79 -18.75 6.02
N THR A 189 -2.84 -19.13 7.29
CA THR A 189 -3.89 -18.68 8.21
C THR A 189 -3.32 -17.67 9.20
N LEU A 190 -4.03 -16.55 9.40
CA LEU A 190 -3.65 -15.55 10.38
C LEU A 190 -4.07 -15.99 11.79
N PRO A 191 -3.15 -16.05 12.77
CA PRO A 191 -3.50 -16.44 14.14
C PRO A 191 -4.30 -15.35 14.86
N ILE A 192 -5.32 -15.76 15.62
CA ILE A 192 -6.19 -14.86 16.42
C ILE A 192 -5.38 -13.93 17.34
N GLY A 193 -4.29 -14.43 17.93
CA GLY A 193 -3.45 -13.64 18.82
C GLY A 193 -2.76 -12.44 18.18
N SER A 194 -2.76 -12.35 16.84
CA SER A 194 -2.24 -11.16 16.12
C SER A 194 -3.21 -9.98 16.14
N ILE A 195 -4.49 -10.23 16.42
CA ILE A 195 -5.56 -9.22 16.44
C ILE A 195 -5.76 -8.68 17.87
N ILE A 196 -5.42 -9.47 18.89
CA ILE A 196 -5.64 -9.16 20.30
C ILE A 196 -4.41 -8.47 20.89
N SER A 197 -4.59 -7.31 21.51
CA SER A 197 -3.49 -6.60 22.18
C SER A 197 -2.99 -7.37 23.41
N LYS A 198 -1.67 -7.58 23.49
CA LYS A 198 -1.03 -8.20 24.66
C LYS A 198 -1.12 -7.34 25.91
N LYS A 199 -1.09 -6.02 25.75
CA LYS A 199 -1.07 -5.06 26.87
C LYS A 199 -2.47 -4.71 27.37
N ASN A 200 -3.43 -4.68 26.46
CA ASN A 200 -4.82 -4.34 26.77
C ASN A 200 -5.75 -5.41 26.17
N PRO A 201 -6.20 -6.40 26.96
CA PRO A 201 -7.02 -7.51 26.44
C PRO A 201 -8.38 -7.06 25.89
N ASN A 202 -8.88 -5.88 26.31
CA ASN A 202 -10.13 -5.31 25.81
C ASN A 202 -9.95 -4.49 24.53
N PHE A 203 -8.81 -4.62 23.86
CA PHE A 203 -8.50 -3.90 22.63
C PHE A 203 -8.18 -4.86 21.49
N LEU A 204 -8.98 -4.79 20.44
CA LEU A 204 -8.82 -5.53 19.19
C LEU A 204 -8.45 -4.60 18.04
N VAL A 205 -7.65 -5.07 17.12
CA VAL A 205 -7.36 -4.37 15.87
C VAL A 205 -8.19 -4.94 14.73
N ALA A 206 -8.92 -4.09 14.03
CA ALA A 206 -9.83 -4.46 12.96
C ALA A 206 -9.29 -4.11 11.55
N GLU A 207 -7.98 -3.84 11.43
CA GLU A 207 -7.36 -3.37 10.20
C GLU A 207 -5.88 -3.83 10.13
N LYS A 208 -5.09 -3.34 9.18
CA LYS A 208 -3.69 -3.77 8.93
C LYS A 208 -2.68 -3.53 10.07
N SER A 209 -3.06 -2.80 11.12
CA SER A 209 -2.18 -2.52 12.27
C SER A 209 -2.07 -3.67 13.28
N ILE A 210 -2.40 -4.88 12.87
CA ILE A 210 -2.27 -6.13 13.64
C ILE A 210 -0.80 -6.46 13.98
N SER A 211 -0.59 -7.40 14.90
CA SER A 211 0.73 -7.84 15.34
C SER A 211 1.38 -8.80 14.33
N VAL A 212 2.04 -8.22 13.34
CA VAL A 212 2.81 -8.95 12.32
C VAL A 212 4.20 -8.37 12.15
N SER A 213 5.15 -9.16 11.63
CA SER A 213 6.44 -8.62 11.22
C SER A 213 6.28 -7.68 10.02
N ASN A 214 7.27 -6.83 9.77
CA ASN A 214 7.29 -5.97 8.57
C ASN A 214 7.09 -6.77 7.29
N LEU A 215 7.78 -7.91 7.13
CA LEU A 215 7.65 -8.76 5.95
C LEU A 215 6.22 -9.28 5.77
N VAL A 216 5.60 -9.75 6.84
CA VAL A 216 4.22 -10.28 6.80
C VAL A 216 3.20 -9.17 6.58
N ASN A 217 3.47 -7.93 7.00
CA ASN A 217 2.62 -6.82 6.65
C ASN A 217 2.48 -6.62 5.13
N GLY A 218 3.52 -6.94 4.36
CA GLY A 218 3.48 -6.87 2.90
C GLY A 218 2.41 -7.75 2.25
N THR A 219 2.02 -8.84 2.91
CA THR A 219 0.95 -9.74 2.45
C THR A 219 -0.39 -9.48 3.16
N THR A 220 -0.39 -9.16 4.47
CA THR A 220 -1.63 -9.03 5.25
C THR A 220 -2.36 -7.70 5.07
N ARG A 221 -1.73 -6.69 4.49
CA ARG A 221 -2.32 -5.36 4.26
C ARG A 221 -3.27 -5.28 3.07
N LEU A 222 -3.43 -6.35 2.31
CA LEU A 222 -4.31 -6.40 1.14
C LEU A 222 -5.79 -6.34 1.55
N GLN A 223 -6.59 -5.63 0.75
CA GLN A 223 -8.01 -5.38 1.04
C GLN A 223 -8.81 -6.65 1.40
N PRO A 224 -8.71 -7.78 0.67
CA PRO A 224 -9.46 -8.99 1.03
C PRO A 224 -9.12 -9.52 2.42
N ILE A 225 -7.85 -9.42 2.82
CA ILE A 225 -7.39 -9.86 4.14
C ILE A 225 -7.83 -8.86 5.21
N VAL A 226 -7.70 -7.56 4.95
CA VAL A 226 -8.13 -6.50 5.87
C VAL A 226 -9.63 -6.57 6.15
N LEU A 227 -10.45 -6.85 5.15
CA LEU A 227 -11.90 -7.07 5.33
C LEU A 227 -12.18 -8.28 6.25
N GLN A 228 -11.47 -9.39 6.06
CA GLN A 228 -11.58 -10.55 6.96
C GLN A 228 -11.13 -10.22 8.39
N ILE A 229 -10.05 -9.44 8.55
CA ILE A 229 -9.59 -8.99 9.89
C ILE A 229 -10.72 -8.21 10.58
N GLY A 230 -11.35 -7.27 9.88
CA GLY A 230 -12.47 -6.48 10.41
C GLY A 230 -13.66 -7.36 10.83
N GLN A 231 -14.05 -8.31 9.98
CA GLN A 231 -15.11 -9.27 10.28
C GLN A 231 -14.80 -10.11 11.51
N ILE A 232 -13.60 -10.68 11.61
CA ILE A 232 -13.18 -11.52 12.72
C ILE A 232 -13.07 -10.70 14.02
N ALA A 233 -12.54 -9.49 13.96
CA ALA A 233 -12.48 -8.61 15.13
C ALA A 233 -13.90 -8.32 15.68
N GLY A 234 -14.87 -8.08 14.81
CA GLY A 234 -16.28 -7.91 15.21
C GLY A 234 -16.88 -9.18 15.84
N LEU A 235 -16.60 -10.35 15.27
CA LEU A 235 -17.06 -11.63 15.84
C LEU A 235 -16.43 -11.91 17.22
N ILE A 236 -15.13 -11.70 17.36
CA ILE A 236 -14.43 -11.87 18.67
C ILE A 236 -15.03 -10.93 19.71
N ALA A 237 -15.25 -9.65 19.37
CA ALA A 237 -15.83 -8.68 20.29
C ALA A 237 -17.25 -9.10 20.72
N SER A 238 -18.07 -9.55 19.79
CA SER A 238 -19.43 -10.03 20.07
C SER A 238 -19.43 -11.24 20.99
N GLU A 239 -18.59 -12.25 20.71
CA GLU A 239 -18.47 -13.44 21.55
C GLU A 239 -17.94 -13.12 22.96
N ALA A 240 -16.96 -12.21 23.05
CA ALA A 240 -16.41 -11.79 24.33
C ALA A 240 -17.47 -11.13 25.20
N VAL A 241 -18.29 -10.25 24.66
CA VAL A 241 -19.39 -9.60 25.38
C VAL A 241 -20.46 -10.63 25.80
N ASN A 242 -20.89 -11.51 24.87
CA ASN A 242 -21.93 -12.51 25.15
C ASN A 242 -21.51 -13.54 26.22
N LYS A 243 -20.22 -13.86 26.27
CA LYS A 243 -19.67 -14.84 27.22
C LYS A 243 -19.06 -14.21 28.46
N ASN A 244 -19.07 -12.89 28.55
CA ASN A 244 -18.47 -12.12 29.65
C ASN A 244 -17.00 -12.49 29.89
N ILE A 245 -16.19 -12.56 28.86
CA ILE A 245 -14.75 -12.88 28.84
C ILE A 245 -13.91 -11.75 28.28
#